data_4dae76362bbfa5cc525f2411be131c1d
#
_entry.id   4dae76362bbfa5cc525f2411be131c1d
#
_cell.length_a   1.000
_cell.length_b   1.000
_cell.length_c   1.000
_cell.angle_alpha   90.00
_cell.angle_beta   90.00
_cell.angle_gamma   90.00
#
_symmetry.space_group_name_H-M   'P 1'
#
loop_
_entity.id
_entity.type
_entity.pdbx_description
1 polymer ?
#
loop_
_entity_poly.entity_id
_entity_poly.type
_entity_poly.pdbx_seq_one_letter_code
_entity_poly.pdbx_strand_id
1 'polypeptide(L)'
;MIDRSPSSLVQAVSRQLQDVMDPELTFLSVVDMGILREVRFENGHIVCVITPTYSGCPATEVISEDVLKAAREIDPEAEVKVVLSPAWTTDWISLEARKKMTANGIAPPEGSSHDKAFLTGDGHIIPCPLCKSKETKLISPFGSTPCKASFTCNACLEPFEHFKCF
;
A
#
# COMPACT_ATOMS: atom_id res chain seq x y z
N MET A 1 -29.36 14.63 7.08
CA MET A 1 -28.53 15.65 7.74
C MET A 1 -27.37 14.89 8.37
N ILE A 2 -26.13 15.12 7.89
CA ILE A 2 -24.96 14.45 8.45
C ILE A 2 -24.70 15.09 9.82
N ASP A 3 -24.63 14.25 10.86
CA ASP A 3 -24.18 14.69 12.18
C ASP A 3 -22.72 15.18 12.03
N ARG A 4 -22.50 16.46 12.34
CA ARG A 4 -21.18 17.10 12.24
C ARG A 4 -20.38 17.02 13.54
N SER A 5 -20.68 16.06 14.40
CA SER A 5 -19.82 15.79 15.55
C SER A 5 -18.43 15.30 15.08
N PRO A 6 -17.35 15.64 15.79
CA PRO A 6 -15.99 15.20 15.43
C PRO A 6 -15.88 13.70 15.15
N SER A 7 -16.52 12.87 15.97
CA SER A 7 -16.52 11.42 15.83
C SER A 7 -17.25 10.94 14.55
N SER A 8 -18.38 11.59 14.21
CA SER A 8 -19.15 11.26 13.02
C SER A 8 -18.40 11.65 11.75
N LEU A 9 -17.74 12.80 11.73
CA LEU A 9 -16.91 13.24 10.60
C LEU A 9 -15.72 12.30 10.38
N VAL A 10 -15.00 11.93 11.44
CA VAL A 10 -13.88 10.96 11.36
C VAL A 10 -14.35 9.63 10.77
N GLN A 11 -15.48 9.10 11.25
CA GLN A 11 -16.02 7.84 10.73
C GLN A 11 -16.46 7.93 9.27
N ALA A 12 -17.09 9.04 8.87
CA ALA A 12 -17.55 9.25 7.51
C ALA A 12 -16.36 9.33 6.55
N VAL A 13 -15.33 10.13 6.87
CA VAL A 13 -14.12 10.25 6.07
C VAL A 13 -13.37 8.92 6.03
N SER A 14 -13.21 8.22 7.16
CA SER A 14 -12.53 6.91 7.19
C SER A 14 -13.20 5.86 6.30
N ARG A 15 -14.53 5.91 6.17
CA ARG A 15 -15.26 5.05 5.23
C ARG A 15 -15.03 5.46 3.78
N GLN A 16 -15.11 6.74 3.48
CA GLN A 16 -14.89 7.28 2.14
C GLN A 16 -13.48 6.92 1.62
N LEU A 17 -12.47 6.98 2.48
CA LEU A 17 -11.08 6.70 2.12
C LEU A 17 -10.79 5.21 1.82
N GLN A 18 -11.71 4.31 2.14
CA GLN A 18 -11.58 2.90 1.72
C GLN A 18 -11.75 2.71 0.20
N ASP A 19 -12.38 3.67 -0.47
CA ASP A 19 -12.57 3.66 -1.92
C ASP A 19 -11.47 4.42 -2.68
N VAL A 20 -10.52 5.03 -1.96
CA VAL A 20 -9.34 5.67 -2.57
C VAL A 20 -8.29 4.61 -2.88
N MET A 21 -8.11 4.31 -4.17
CA MET A 21 -7.22 3.25 -4.64
C MET A 21 -5.81 3.76 -4.87
N ASP A 22 -4.83 2.87 -4.67
CA ASP A 22 -3.45 3.13 -5.05
C ASP A 22 -3.34 3.23 -6.59
N PRO A 23 -2.69 4.27 -7.16
CA PRO A 23 -2.63 4.46 -8.61
C PRO A 23 -1.79 3.39 -9.33
N GLU A 24 -0.87 2.72 -8.64
CA GLU A 24 -0.03 1.65 -9.20
C GLU A 24 -0.60 0.26 -8.96
N LEU A 25 -1.42 0.09 -7.91
CA LEU A 25 -2.09 -1.14 -7.53
C LEU A 25 -3.60 -0.88 -7.41
N THR A 26 -4.25 -0.63 -8.54
CA THR A 26 -5.64 -0.13 -8.63
C THR A 26 -6.72 -1.03 -8.03
N PHE A 27 -6.36 -2.20 -7.55
CA PHE A 27 -7.21 -3.13 -6.80
C PHE A 27 -6.98 -3.09 -5.28
N LEU A 28 -6.07 -2.22 -4.80
CA LEU A 28 -5.78 -1.98 -3.39
C LEU A 28 -6.08 -0.53 -3.01
N SER A 29 -6.76 -0.34 -1.89
CA SER A 29 -6.97 1.00 -1.35
C SER A 29 -5.75 1.48 -0.54
N VAL A 30 -5.67 2.79 -0.33
CA VAL A 30 -4.68 3.39 0.58
C VAL A 30 -4.78 2.87 2.01
N VAL A 31 -5.97 2.39 2.40
CA VAL A 31 -6.22 1.72 3.68
C VAL A 31 -5.66 0.30 3.66
N ASP A 32 -5.95 -0.48 2.60
CA ASP A 32 -5.43 -1.83 2.38
C ASP A 32 -3.90 -1.87 2.47
N MET A 33 -3.25 -0.86 1.90
CA MET A 33 -1.80 -0.72 1.84
C MET A 33 -1.19 -0.18 3.14
N GLY A 34 -2.00 0.26 4.09
CA GLY A 34 -1.51 0.91 5.30
C GLY A 34 -0.84 2.27 5.06
N ILE A 35 -1.08 2.87 3.90
CA ILE A 35 -0.62 4.23 3.55
C ILE A 35 -1.40 5.26 4.38
N LEU A 36 -2.73 5.10 4.49
CA LEU A 36 -3.54 5.89 5.43
C LEU A 36 -3.26 5.42 6.85
N ARG A 37 -2.70 6.31 7.67
CA ARG A 37 -2.30 6.01 9.06
C ARG A 37 -3.35 6.41 10.06
N GLU A 38 -3.97 7.56 9.86
CA GLU A 38 -4.89 8.12 10.81
C GLU A 38 -5.85 9.10 10.13
N VAL A 39 -7.08 9.12 10.59
CA VAL A 39 -8.04 10.20 10.34
C VAL A 39 -8.43 10.76 11.69
N ARG A 40 -8.17 12.04 11.92
CA ARG A 40 -8.47 12.71 13.19
C ARG A 40 -9.12 14.06 12.97
N PHE A 41 -9.83 14.53 13.99
CA PHE A 41 -10.36 15.87 14.02
C PHE A 41 -9.44 16.75 14.85
N GLU A 42 -8.90 17.80 14.25
CA GLU A 42 -7.92 18.69 14.86
C GLU A 42 -8.21 20.13 14.44
N ASN A 43 -8.20 21.07 15.39
CA ASN A 43 -8.40 22.52 15.11
C ASN A 43 -9.68 22.85 14.31
N GLY A 44 -10.75 22.05 14.47
CA GLY A 44 -12.03 22.34 13.84
C GLY A 44 -12.26 21.67 12.48
N HIS A 45 -11.31 20.89 11.96
CA HIS A 45 -11.41 20.19 10.68
C HIS A 45 -10.78 18.78 10.73
N ILE A 46 -10.99 18.01 9.66
CA ILE A 46 -10.41 16.68 9.50
C ILE A 46 -8.95 16.78 9.02
N VAL A 47 -8.09 16.01 9.64
CA VAL A 47 -6.70 15.79 9.20
C VAL A 47 -6.50 14.31 8.89
N CYS A 48 -6.16 14.02 7.63
CA CYS A 48 -5.77 12.69 7.17
C CYS A 48 -4.25 12.59 7.19
N VAL A 49 -3.71 11.59 7.88
CA VAL A 49 -2.27 11.35 7.95
C VAL A 49 -1.91 10.18 7.06
N ILE A 50 -1.01 10.36 6.12
CA ILE A 50 -0.51 9.32 5.23
C ILE A 50 1.01 9.16 5.34
N THR A 51 1.47 7.93 5.13
CA THR A 51 2.89 7.58 5.04
C THR A 51 3.12 6.80 3.74
N PRO A 52 3.94 7.33 2.81
CA PRO A 52 4.25 6.61 1.57
C PRO A 52 5.07 5.36 1.85
N THR A 53 5.00 4.38 0.96
CA THR A 53 5.73 3.10 1.08
C THR A 53 7.24 3.27 1.11
N TYR A 54 7.76 4.34 0.51
CA TYR A 54 9.15 4.81 0.66
C TYR A 54 9.22 6.32 0.36
N SER A 55 10.25 6.99 0.85
CA SER A 55 10.35 8.47 0.82
C SER A 55 10.41 9.10 -0.58
N GLY A 56 10.78 8.33 -1.60
CA GLY A 56 10.84 8.77 -2.99
C GLY A 56 9.70 8.26 -3.87
N CYS A 57 8.58 7.81 -3.28
CA CYS A 57 7.46 7.26 -4.04
C CYS A 57 6.83 8.33 -4.94
N PRO A 58 6.85 8.16 -6.28
CA PRO A 58 6.26 9.15 -7.19
C PRO A 58 4.73 9.23 -7.08
N ALA A 59 4.08 8.18 -6.57
CA ALA A 59 2.64 8.15 -6.36
C ALA A 59 2.18 8.99 -5.14
N THR A 60 3.09 9.46 -4.28
CA THR A 60 2.74 10.16 -3.04
C THR A 60 1.88 11.40 -3.29
N GLU A 61 2.21 12.19 -4.31
CA GLU A 61 1.46 13.41 -4.65
C GLU A 61 0.04 13.06 -5.09
N VAL A 62 -0.11 12.10 -6.01
CA VAL A 62 -1.41 11.64 -6.52
C VAL A 62 -2.26 11.07 -5.38
N ILE A 63 -1.67 10.23 -4.53
CA ILE A 63 -2.37 9.67 -3.36
C ILE A 63 -2.82 10.79 -2.41
N SER A 64 -1.96 11.79 -2.16
CA SER A 64 -2.31 12.94 -1.30
C SER A 64 -3.48 13.73 -1.86
N GLU A 65 -3.50 13.99 -3.17
CA GLU A 65 -4.57 14.70 -3.85
C GLU A 65 -5.89 13.91 -3.82
N ASP A 66 -5.85 12.62 -4.09
CA ASP A 66 -7.04 11.75 -4.07
C ASP A 66 -7.62 11.60 -2.67
N VAL A 67 -6.77 11.43 -1.65
CA VAL A 67 -7.19 11.43 -0.23
C VAL A 67 -7.81 12.77 0.15
N LEU A 68 -7.18 13.88 -0.23
CA LEU A 68 -7.67 15.23 0.05
C LEU A 68 -9.02 15.48 -0.60
N LYS A 69 -9.16 15.11 -1.87
CA LYS A 69 -10.41 15.24 -2.63
C LYS A 69 -11.54 14.46 -1.96
N ALA A 70 -11.30 13.19 -1.64
CA ALA A 70 -12.29 12.34 -0.99
C ALA A 70 -12.69 12.87 0.40
N ALA A 71 -11.73 13.35 1.21
CA ALA A 71 -12.00 13.93 2.51
C ALA A 71 -12.81 15.23 2.42
N ARG A 72 -12.54 16.07 1.43
CA ARG A 72 -13.24 17.36 1.20
C ARG A 72 -14.67 17.23 0.73
N GLU A 73 -15.07 16.08 0.21
CA GLU A 73 -16.49 15.81 -0.06
C GLU A 73 -17.33 15.80 1.22
N ILE A 74 -16.70 15.54 2.37
CA ILE A 74 -17.36 15.46 3.70
C ILE A 74 -17.03 16.69 4.54
N ASP A 75 -15.78 17.08 4.59
CA ASP A 75 -15.28 18.25 5.32
C ASP A 75 -14.46 19.13 4.37
N PRO A 76 -15.02 20.26 3.87
CA PRO A 76 -14.33 21.14 2.92
C PRO A 76 -13.00 21.71 3.41
N GLU A 77 -12.81 21.80 4.75
CA GLU A 77 -11.58 22.30 5.37
C GLU A 77 -10.55 21.18 5.63
N ALA A 78 -10.85 19.94 5.20
CA ALA A 78 -9.95 18.80 5.42
C ALA A 78 -8.54 19.03 4.86
N GLU A 79 -7.56 18.52 5.59
CA GLU A 79 -6.13 18.58 5.26
C GLU A 79 -5.52 17.18 5.16
N VAL A 80 -4.44 17.05 4.38
CA VAL A 80 -3.59 15.86 4.34
C VAL A 80 -2.21 16.20 4.85
N LYS A 81 -1.69 15.38 5.77
CA LYS A 81 -0.32 15.47 6.27
C LYS A 81 0.46 14.23 5.86
N VAL A 82 1.54 14.42 5.10
CA VAL A 82 2.49 13.35 4.79
C VAL A 82 3.51 13.26 5.91
N VAL A 83 3.64 12.07 6.50
CA VAL A 83 4.62 11.81 7.57
C VAL A 83 5.53 10.67 7.14
N LEU A 84 6.83 10.81 7.40
CA LEU A 84 7.86 9.82 7.06
C LEU A 84 8.38 9.06 8.28
N SER A 85 7.92 9.44 9.47
CA SER A 85 8.31 8.80 10.73
C SER A 85 7.06 8.53 11.58
N PRO A 86 6.85 7.27 12.02
CA PRO A 86 7.66 6.09 11.67
C PRO A 86 7.61 5.80 10.18
N ALA A 87 8.68 5.19 9.64
CA ALA A 87 8.72 4.77 8.25
C ALA A 87 7.64 3.69 7.98
N TRP A 88 7.09 3.69 6.78
CA TRP A 88 6.14 2.67 6.37
C TRP A 88 6.80 1.28 6.38
N THR A 89 6.03 0.27 6.75
CA THR A 89 6.47 -1.13 6.74
C THR A 89 5.45 -2.03 6.08
N THR A 90 5.88 -3.13 5.49
CA THR A 90 5.00 -4.15 4.90
C THR A 90 4.08 -4.82 5.94
N ASP A 91 4.38 -4.69 7.23
CA ASP A 91 3.51 -5.20 8.30
C ASP A 91 2.18 -4.45 8.40
N TRP A 92 2.11 -3.25 7.81
CA TRP A 92 0.90 -2.44 7.76
C TRP A 92 -0.05 -2.84 6.63
N ILE A 93 0.40 -3.68 5.69
CA ILE A 93 -0.44 -4.23 4.63
C ILE A 93 -1.44 -5.21 5.26
N SER A 94 -2.73 -4.99 5.01
CA SER A 94 -3.79 -5.86 5.53
C SER A 94 -3.68 -7.29 4.98
N LEU A 95 -4.20 -8.27 5.73
CA LEU A 95 -4.28 -9.65 5.24
C LEU A 95 -5.14 -9.76 3.97
N GLU A 96 -6.18 -8.93 3.87
CA GLU A 96 -7.04 -8.90 2.70
C GLU A 96 -6.30 -8.32 1.48
N ALA A 97 -5.49 -7.28 1.68
CA ALA A 97 -4.62 -6.73 0.63
C ALA A 97 -3.64 -7.79 0.09
N ARG A 98 -3.02 -8.59 0.97
CA ARG A 98 -2.13 -9.70 0.56
C ARG A 98 -2.85 -10.75 -0.28
N LYS A 99 -4.10 -11.09 0.05
CA LYS A 99 -4.94 -11.98 -0.76
C LYS A 99 -5.27 -11.37 -2.12
N LYS A 100 -5.64 -10.08 -2.14
CA LYS A 100 -5.90 -9.35 -3.39
C LYS A 100 -4.66 -9.30 -4.28
N MET A 101 -3.46 -9.07 -3.73
CA MET A 101 -2.20 -9.15 -4.47
C MET A 101 -2.04 -10.52 -5.13
N THR A 102 -2.16 -11.59 -4.37
CA THR A 102 -2.05 -12.97 -4.88
C THR A 102 -3.06 -13.25 -5.99
N ALA A 103 -4.32 -12.83 -5.80
CA ALA A 103 -5.38 -13.02 -6.80
C ALA A 103 -5.11 -12.25 -8.11
N ASN A 104 -4.33 -11.15 -8.04
CA ASN A 104 -3.91 -10.36 -9.19
C ASN A 104 -2.50 -10.73 -9.71
N GLY A 105 -1.97 -11.90 -9.32
CA GLY A 105 -0.70 -12.40 -9.83
C GLY A 105 0.55 -11.71 -9.26
N ILE A 106 0.40 -10.98 -8.16
CA ILE A 106 1.51 -10.34 -7.44
C ILE A 106 1.79 -11.15 -6.18
N ALA A 107 3.03 -11.60 -6.02
CA ALA A 107 3.46 -12.23 -4.78
C ALA A 107 3.54 -11.18 -3.67
N PRO A 108 2.77 -11.32 -2.57
CA PRO A 108 2.82 -10.39 -1.46
C PRO A 108 4.16 -10.49 -0.72
N PRO A 109 4.55 -9.46 0.07
CA PRO A 109 5.75 -9.52 0.86
C PRO A 109 5.66 -10.64 1.91
N GLU A 110 6.73 -11.42 2.03
CA GLU A 110 6.88 -12.45 3.06
C GLU A 110 7.92 -12.00 4.10
N GLY A 111 7.64 -12.21 5.39
CA GLY A 111 8.53 -11.81 6.48
C GLY A 111 8.33 -10.38 6.95
N SER A 112 9.17 -9.96 7.90
CA SER A 112 9.18 -8.60 8.43
C SER A 112 10.09 -7.70 7.61
N SER A 113 9.82 -6.38 7.65
CA SER A 113 10.61 -5.33 6.97
C SER A 113 12.11 -5.27 7.36
N HIS A 114 12.54 -6.08 8.32
CA HIS A 114 13.93 -6.15 8.78
C HIS A 114 14.80 -7.16 8.00
N ASP A 115 14.23 -7.85 7.02
CA ASP A 115 14.98 -8.89 6.30
C ASP A 115 15.85 -8.27 5.19
N LYS A 116 17.08 -7.89 5.57
CA LYS A 116 18.07 -7.28 4.67
C LYS A 116 18.51 -8.21 3.53
N ALA A 117 18.27 -9.51 3.65
CA ALA A 117 18.65 -10.50 2.64
C ALA A 117 17.94 -10.26 1.28
N PHE A 118 16.77 -9.63 1.30
CA PHE A 118 16.07 -9.27 0.07
C PHE A 118 16.82 -8.23 -0.77
N LEU A 119 17.52 -7.28 -0.14
CA LEU A 119 18.28 -6.23 -0.83
C LEU A 119 19.57 -6.77 -1.46
N THR A 120 20.10 -7.88 -0.96
CA THR A 120 21.34 -8.51 -1.43
C THR A 120 21.09 -9.62 -2.46
N GLY A 121 19.84 -10.01 -2.70
CA GLY A 121 19.51 -11.11 -3.59
C GLY A 121 19.81 -12.50 -3.02
N ASP A 122 20.22 -12.56 -1.77
CA ASP A 122 20.60 -13.79 -1.10
C ASP A 122 19.38 -14.51 -0.48
N GLY A 123 18.83 -15.46 -1.26
CA GLY A 123 18.19 -16.61 -0.66
C GLY A 123 16.69 -16.53 -0.34
N HIS A 124 15.95 -15.45 -0.59
CA HIS A 124 14.51 -15.47 -0.42
C HIS A 124 13.81 -16.16 -1.59
N ILE A 125 13.27 -17.32 -1.31
CA ILE A 125 12.40 -18.03 -2.24
C ILE A 125 11.02 -17.38 -2.16
N ILE A 126 10.65 -16.66 -3.22
CA ILE A 126 9.32 -16.07 -3.37
C ILE A 126 8.40 -17.07 -4.07
N PRO A 127 7.40 -17.63 -3.41
CA PRO A 127 6.49 -18.60 -4.05
C PRO A 127 5.73 -17.94 -5.21
N CYS A 128 5.57 -18.68 -6.30
CA CYS A 128 4.74 -18.23 -7.42
C CYS A 128 3.29 -17.98 -6.95
N PRO A 129 2.71 -16.80 -7.20
CA PRO A 129 1.34 -16.51 -6.79
C PRO A 129 0.31 -17.38 -7.52
N LEU A 130 0.66 -17.89 -8.71
CA LEU A 130 -0.25 -18.69 -9.56
C LEU A 130 -0.24 -20.17 -9.18
N CYS A 131 0.91 -20.85 -9.23
CA CYS A 131 1.01 -22.29 -9.00
C CYS A 131 1.57 -22.70 -7.63
N LYS A 132 1.97 -21.73 -6.80
CA LYS A 132 2.55 -21.89 -5.45
C LYS A 132 3.90 -22.61 -5.41
N SER A 133 4.50 -22.92 -6.56
CA SER A 133 5.84 -23.49 -6.63
C SER A 133 6.86 -22.54 -6.01
N LYS A 134 7.85 -23.11 -5.34
CA LYS A 134 9.02 -22.42 -4.83
C LYS A 134 10.19 -22.37 -5.83
N GLU A 135 10.04 -23.02 -6.97
CA GLU A 135 11.02 -23.01 -8.06
C GLU A 135 10.90 -21.72 -8.86
N THR A 136 11.32 -20.62 -8.26
CA THR A 136 11.23 -19.28 -8.83
C THR A 136 12.61 -18.65 -8.96
N LYS A 137 12.74 -17.73 -9.90
CA LYS A 137 14.00 -17.04 -10.20
C LYS A 137 13.75 -15.53 -10.29
N LEU A 138 14.58 -14.74 -9.62
CA LEU A 138 14.62 -13.29 -9.78
C LEU A 138 15.16 -12.96 -11.19
N ILE A 139 14.41 -12.14 -11.92
CA ILE A 139 14.80 -11.62 -13.24
C ILE A 139 15.37 -10.22 -13.10
N SER A 140 14.71 -9.37 -12.31
CA SER A 140 15.13 -8.00 -12.06
C SER A 140 14.71 -7.57 -10.66
N PRO A 141 15.58 -6.85 -9.92
CA PRO A 141 15.21 -6.24 -8.64
C PRO A 141 14.19 -5.10 -8.78
N PHE A 142 13.90 -4.68 -10.02
CA PHE A 142 12.89 -3.68 -10.35
C PHE A 142 11.86 -4.28 -11.30
N GLY A 143 10.58 -4.13 -10.97
CA GLY A 143 9.46 -4.53 -11.80
C GLY A 143 8.86 -3.35 -12.56
N SER A 144 7.55 -3.35 -12.77
CA SER A 144 6.81 -2.24 -13.39
C SER A 144 6.89 -0.95 -12.58
N THR A 145 7.14 -1.07 -11.27
CA THR A 145 7.36 0.04 -10.34
C THR A 145 8.54 -0.25 -9.41
N PRO A 146 9.17 0.77 -8.80
CA PRO A 146 10.31 0.57 -7.88
C PRO A 146 10.01 -0.30 -6.65
N CYS A 147 8.75 -0.34 -6.21
CA CYS A 147 8.32 -1.15 -5.07
C CYS A 147 8.12 -2.64 -5.40
N LYS A 148 8.28 -3.03 -6.67
CA LYS A 148 8.14 -4.42 -7.12
C LYS A 148 9.43 -4.96 -7.72
N ALA A 149 9.59 -6.27 -7.69
CA ALA A 149 10.64 -7.00 -8.38
C ALA A 149 10.03 -8.00 -9.37
N SER A 150 10.73 -8.30 -10.46
CA SER A 150 10.27 -9.23 -11.49
C SER A 150 10.87 -10.62 -11.28
N PHE A 151 10.01 -11.62 -11.30
CA PHE A 151 10.35 -13.03 -11.16
C PHE A 151 9.80 -13.87 -12.32
N THR A 152 10.34 -15.07 -12.50
CA THR A 152 9.74 -16.13 -13.30
C THR A 152 9.61 -17.40 -12.48
N CYS A 153 8.57 -18.15 -12.73
CA CYS A 153 8.37 -19.47 -12.16
C CYS A 153 8.93 -20.55 -13.10
N ASN A 154 9.82 -21.40 -12.60
CA ASN A 154 10.39 -22.50 -13.40
C ASN A 154 9.43 -23.69 -13.52
N ALA A 155 8.37 -23.77 -12.70
CA ALA A 155 7.39 -24.85 -12.74
C ALA A 155 6.26 -24.58 -13.75
N CYS A 156 5.62 -23.40 -13.71
CA CYS A 156 4.54 -23.04 -14.64
C CYS A 156 4.98 -22.12 -15.77
N LEU A 157 6.24 -21.65 -15.76
CA LEU A 157 6.89 -20.79 -16.76
C LEU A 157 6.30 -19.36 -16.84
N GLU A 158 5.40 -19.00 -15.93
CA GLU A 158 4.78 -17.68 -15.91
C GLU A 158 5.69 -16.65 -15.24
N PRO A 159 5.81 -15.44 -15.83
CA PRO A 159 6.40 -14.31 -15.14
C PRO A 159 5.42 -13.74 -14.10
N PHE A 160 5.95 -13.18 -13.02
CA PHE A 160 5.14 -12.50 -12.00
C PHE A 160 5.94 -11.40 -11.32
N GLU A 161 5.26 -10.51 -10.63
CA GLU A 161 5.90 -9.49 -9.80
C GLU A 161 5.77 -9.86 -8.32
N HIS A 162 6.73 -9.42 -7.54
CA HIS A 162 6.75 -9.52 -6.09
C HIS A 162 6.80 -8.13 -5.48
N PHE A 163 5.90 -7.83 -4.56
CA PHE A 163 5.92 -6.59 -3.79
C PHE A 163 7.01 -6.69 -2.72
N LYS A 164 8.03 -5.81 -2.81
CA LYS A 164 9.21 -5.87 -1.95
C LYS A 164 8.91 -5.43 -0.52
N CYS A 165 9.70 -5.94 0.43
CA CYS A 165 9.74 -5.43 1.80
C CYS A 165 10.56 -4.13 1.87
N PHE A 166 10.07 -3.14 2.62
CA PHE A 166 10.74 -1.87 2.93
C PHE A 166 10.77 -1.65 4.42
#